data_f653ae99e4b722719040d183d0962fab
#
_entry.id   f653ae99e4b722719040d183d0962fab
#
_cell.length_a   1.000
_cell.length_b   1.000
_cell.length_c   1.000
_cell.angle_alpha   90.00
_cell.angle_beta   90.00
_cell.angle_gamma   90.00
#
_symmetry.space_group_name_H-M   'P 1'
#
loop_
_entity.id
_entity.type
_entity.pdbx_description
1 polymer ?
#
loop_
_entity_poly.entity_id
_entity_poly.type
_entity_poly.pdbx_seq_one_letter_code
_entity_poly.pdbx_strand_id
1 'polypeptide(L)'
;MPVGVGNQNFENWSKIMNELNINDNTTIIAHSIAPIFVCKYLITNKIKVKKLIFVCGFNNYLGIDKDFDEVNEPMFIDNYKDIKNYCDNIVCYYSDNDPYVKFEVEQEFADVISNRKYIIENGGHINEESGYVTFGEILKEVD
;
A
#
# COMPACT_ATOMS: atom_id res chain seq x y z
N MET A 1 2.49 9.56 9.20
CA MET A 1 1.04 9.25 9.31
C MET A 1 0.74 8.84 10.75
N PRO A 2 -0.35 9.33 11.39
CA PRO A 2 -0.73 8.88 12.73
C PRO A 2 -1.18 7.41 12.70
N VAL A 3 -0.77 6.64 13.71
CA VAL A 3 -1.05 5.20 13.83
C VAL A 3 -1.81 4.88 15.12
N GLY A 4 -2.37 3.68 15.19
CA GLY A 4 -3.09 3.17 16.34
C GLY A 4 -4.57 3.53 16.38
N VAL A 5 -5.26 2.94 17.37
CA VAL A 5 -6.71 3.06 17.54
C VAL A 5 -7.16 4.53 17.58
N GLY A 6 -8.17 4.88 16.78
CA GLY A 6 -8.74 6.22 16.68
C GLY A 6 -7.89 7.24 15.89
N ASN A 7 -6.62 6.96 15.64
CA ASN A 7 -5.72 7.85 14.88
C ASN A 7 -5.48 7.37 13.45
N GLN A 8 -5.35 6.06 13.26
CA GLN A 8 -5.17 5.42 11.96
C GLN A 8 -6.52 5.29 11.26
N ASN A 9 -6.90 6.33 10.53
CA ASN A 9 -8.13 6.32 9.75
C ASN A 9 -7.99 7.18 8.50
N PHE A 10 -8.92 7.00 7.57
CA PHE A 10 -8.90 7.66 6.28
C PHE A 10 -8.92 9.19 6.39
N GLU A 11 -9.72 9.73 7.31
CA GLU A 11 -9.85 11.19 7.47
C GLU A 11 -8.53 11.82 7.95
N ASN A 12 -7.92 11.27 9.00
CA ASN A 12 -6.69 11.80 9.58
C ASN A 12 -5.51 11.72 8.59
N TRP A 13 -5.40 10.62 7.87
CA TRP A 13 -4.36 10.46 6.86
C TRP A 13 -4.60 11.35 5.64
N SER A 14 -5.85 11.54 5.24
CA SER A 14 -6.20 12.45 4.15
C SER A 14 -5.86 13.91 4.45
N LYS A 15 -6.00 14.36 5.71
CA LYS A 15 -5.58 15.71 6.12
C LYS A 15 -4.11 15.96 5.81
N ILE A 16 -3.24 14.97 6.09
CA ILE A 16 -1.81 15.08 5.79
C ILE A 16 -1.55 15.06 4.28
N MET A 17 -2.21 14.16 3.55
CA MET A 17 -2.06 14.08 2.10
C MET A 17 -2.53 15.38 1.39
N ASN A 18 -3.53 16.05 1.93
CA ASN A 18 -4.05 17.32 1.38
C ASN A 18 -3.03 18.48 1.48
N GLU A 19 -2.04 18.37 2.38
CA GLU A 19 -0.95 19.36 2.48
C GLU A 19 0.14 19.14 1.43
N LEU A 20 0.13 18.00 0.75
CA LEU A 20 1.11 17.66 -0.28
C LEU A 20 0.59 18.10 -1.67
N ASN A 21 1.50 18.59 -2.50
CA ASN A 21 1.19 18.94 -3.89
C ASN A 21 1.25 17.68 -4.78
N ILE A 22 0.27 16.80 -4.64
CA ILE A 22 0.18 15.54 -5.42
C ILE A 22 -0.44 15.83 -6.79
N ASN A 23 0.26 15.41 -7.85
CA ASN A 23 -0.15 15.63 -9.23
C ASN A 23 0.36 14.48 -10.15
N ASP A 24 0.15 14.62 -11.45
CA ASP A 24 0.50 13.63 -12.48
C ASP A 24 2.01 13.36 -12.65
N ASN A 25 2.87 14.13 -12.00
CA ASN A 25 4.31 13.89 -11.93
C ASN A 25 4.75 13.21 -10.62
N THR A 26 3.83 12.97 -9.69
CA THR A 26 4.13 12.40 -8.39
C THR A 26 4.32 10.89 -8.47
N THR A 27 5.38 10.38 -7.86
CA THR A 27 5.56 8.96 -7.52
C THR A 27 5.26 8.77 -6.05
N ILE A 28 4.39 7.82 -5.70
CA ILE A 28 4.04 7.48 -4.31
C ILE A 28 4.57 6.09 -4.00
N ILE A 29 5.31 5.99 -2.90
CA ILE A 29 5.76 4.72 -2.31
C ILE A 29 4.96 4.50 -1.04
N ALA A 30 4.34 3.34 -0.90
CA ALA A 30 3.53 3.01 0.26
C ALA A 30 3.75 1.56 0.71
N HIS A 31 3.73 1.33 2.03
CA HIS A 31 4.02 0.04 2.65
C HIS A 31 2.87 -0.41 3.55
N SER A 32 2.62 -1.72 3.61
CA SER A 32 1.66 -2.37 4.52
C SER A 32 0.21 -1.94 4.27
N ILE A 33 -0.44 -1.25 5.20
CA ILE A 33 -1.81 -0.72 5.04
C ILE A 33 -1.87 0.55 4.17
N ALA A 34 -0.75 1.26 4.02
CA ALA A 34 -0.73 2.52 3.28
C ALA A 34 -1.07 2.38 1.77
N PRO A 35 -0.75 1.31 1.05
CA PRO A 35 -1.20 1.07 -0.33
C PRO A 35 -2.70 1.21 -0.52
N ILE A 36 -3.51 0.56 0.32
CA ILE A 36 -4.98 0.65 0.17
C ILE A 36 -5.52 2.03 0.54
N PHE A 37 -4.92 2.69 1.54
CA PHE A 37 -5.23 4.09 1.84
C PHE A 37 -4.94 4.99 0.63
N VAL A 38 -3.79 4.84 -0.04
CA VAL A 38 -3.43 5.61 -1.24
C VAL A 38 -4.43 5.37 -2.35
N CYS A 39 -4.82 4.12 -2.60
CA CYS A 39 -5.86 3.80 -3.58
C CYS A 39 -7.16 4.56 -3.25
N LYS A 40 -7.65 4.44 -2.03
CA LYS A 40 -8.87 5.11 -1.56
C LYS A 40 -8.79 6.63 -1.72
N TYR A 41 -7.65 7.23 -1.32
CA TYR A 41 -7.42 8.66 -1.40
C TYR A 41 -7.44 9.18 -2.85
N LEU A 42 -6.68 8.55 -3.75
CA LEU A 42 -6.60 8.96 -5.15
C LEU A 42 -7.92 8.78 -5.90
N ILE A 43 -8.63 7.67 -5.66
CA ILE A 43 -9.96 7.40 -6.24
C ILE A 43 -10.98 8.43 -5.75
N THR A 44 -11.05 8.67 -4.44
CA THR A 44 -12.02 9.60 -3.82
C THR A 44 -11.81 11.03 -4.32
N ASN A 45 -10.56 11.47 -4.42
CA ASN A 45 -10.22 12.83 -4.82
C ASN A 45 -10.01 12.99 -6.34
N LYS A 46 -10.09 11.91 -7.11
CA LYS A 46 -9.90 11.86 -8.58
C LYS A 46 -8.54 12.44 -9.01
N ILE A 47 -7.48 12.10 -8.25
CA ILE A 47 -6.13 12.59 -8.49
C ILE A 47 -5.36 11.54 -9.30
N LYS A 48 -4.78 11.96 -10.43
CA LYS A 48 -3.85 11.15 -11.21
C LYS A 48 -2.41 11.35 -10.72
N VAL A 49 -1.64 10.24 -10.76
CA VAL A 49 -0.21 10.25 -10.39
C VAL A 49 0.62 9.50 -11.44
N LYS A 50 1.92 9.80 -11.48
CA LYS A 50 2.87 9.19 -12.42
C LYS A 50 3.08 7.71 -12.15
N LYS A 51 3.29 7.34 -10.89
CA LYS A 51 3.66 5.98 -10.51
C LYS A 51 3.26 5.66 -9.07
N LEU A 52 2.86 4.42 -8.84
CA LEU A 52 2.63 3.84 -7.52
C LEU A 52 3.57 2.66 -7.32
N ILE A 53 4.26 2.65 -6.18
CA ILE A 53 5.12 1.54 -5.74
C ILE A 53 4.59 1.07 -4.40
N PHE A 54 4.02 -0.11 -4.37
CA PHE A 54 3.39 -0.69 -3.20
C PHE A 54 4.20 -1.87 -2.66
N VAL A 55 4.42 -1.89 -1.37
CA VAL A 55 5.19 -2.92 -0.67
C VAL A 55 4.31 -3.57 0.37
N CYS A 56 4.16 -4.89 0.34
CA CYS A 56 3.35 -5.69 1.27
C CYS A 56 1.92 -5.14 1.44
N GLY A 57 1.28 -4.74 0.32
CA GLY A 57 -0.07 -4.16 0.32
C GLY A 57 -1.17 -5.20 0.47
N PHE A 58 -2.27 -4.81 1.13
CA PHE A 58 -3.44 -5.68 1.31
C PHE A 58 -4.72 -4.86 1.44
N ASN A 59 -5.87 -5.52 1.26
CA ASN A 59 -7.21 -4.95 1.43
C ASN A 59 -8.16 -5.98 2.03
N ASN A 60 -7.77 -6.61 3.13
CA ASN A 60 -8.57 -7.63 3.79
C ASN A 60 -8.21 -7.74 5.27
N TYR A 61 -9.10 -8.31 6.08
CA TYR A 61 -8.78 -8.72 7.44
C TYR A 61 -7.70 -9.81 7.42
N LEU A 62 -6.70 -9.65 8.28
CA LEU A 62 -5.56 -10.57 8.33
C LEU A 62 -5.77 -11.71 9.33
N GLY A 63 -6.67 -11.51 10.32
CA GLY A 63 -6.99 -12.51 11.33
C GLY A 63 -5.85 -12.79 12.31
N ILE A 64 -4.90 -11.86 12.45
CA ILE A 64 -3.79 -11.96 13.42
C ILE A 64 -4.34 -11.79 14.82
N ASP A 65 -4.98 -10.66 15.06
CA ASP A 65 -5.79 -10.37 16.23
C ASP A 65 -6.87 -9.33 15.88
N LYS A 66 -7.85 -9.20 16.78
CA LYS A 66 -9.00 -8.32 16.54
C LYS A 66 -8.61 -6.84 16.50
N ASP A 67 -7.71 -6.42 17.37
CA ASP A 67 -7.33 -5.01 17.49
C ASP A 67 -6.56 -4.55 16.24
N PHE A 68 -5.74 -5.43 15.66
CA PHE A 68 -5.01 -5.18 14.42
C PHE A 68 -5.98 -5.00 13.23
N ASP A 69 -6.94 -5.88 13.11
CA ASP A 69 -7.94 -5.80 12.03
C ASP A 69 -8.84 -4.55 12.19
N GLU A 70 -9.30 -4.23 13.42
CA GLU A 70 -10.11 -3.03 13.70
C GLU A 70 -9.37 -1.72 13.37
N VAL A 71 -8.06 -1.67 13.58
CA VAL A 71 -7.24 -0.50 13.24
C VAL A 71 -7.13 -0.31 11.72
N ASN A 72 -7.07 -1.39 10.97
CA ASN A 72 -6.89 -1.36 9.51
C ASN A 72 -8.21 -1.20 8.73
N GLU A 73 -9.33 -1.67 9.27
CA GLU A 73 -10.64 -1.68 8.61
C GLU A 73 -11.06 -0.33 8.01
N PRO A 74 -10.85 0.84 8.67
CA PRO A 74 -11.24 2.14 8.10
C PRO A 74 -10.55 2.50 6.77
N MET A 75 -9.46 1.81 6.43
CA MET A 75 -8.72 2.01 5.19
C MET A 75 -9.27 1.18 4.02
N PHE A 76 -10.01 0.10 4.28
CA PHE A 76 -10.47 -0.82 3.23
C PHE A 76 -11.46 -0.15 2.27
N ILE A 77 -11.45 -0.61 1.03
CA ILE A 77 -12.31 -0.11 -0.04
C ILE A 77 -12.59 -1.21 -1.07
N ASP A 78 -13.86 -1.40 -1.46
CA ASP A 78 -14.28 -2.47 -2.37
C ASP A 78 -13.84 -2.24 -3.81
N ASN A 79 -13.85 -0.99 -4.26
CA ASN A 79 -13.56 -0.63 -5.66
C ASN A 79 -12.08 -0.24 -5.91
N TYR A 80 -11.13 -0.78 -5.14
CA TYR A 80 -9.70 -0.40 -5.26
C TYR A 80 -9.09 -0.70 -6.64
N LYS A 81 -9.67 -1.60 -7.42
CA LYS A 81 -9.28 -1.82 -8.83
C LYS A 81 -9.40 -0.56 -9.70
N ASP A 82 -10.24 0.39 -9.29
CA ASP A 82 -10.46 1.63 -10.02
C ASP A 82 -9.25 2.57 -9.95
N ILE A 83 -8.24 2.25 -9.12
CA ILE A 83 -6.96 2.95 -9.08
C ILE A 83 -6.28 3.00 -10.46
N LYS A 84 -6.55 2.03 -11.32
CA LYS A 84 -6.05 1.98 -12.71
C LYS A 84 -6.53 3.16 -13.58
N ASN A 85 -7.59 3.87 -13.17
CA ASN A 85 -8.03 5.09 -13.82
C ASN A 85 -7.19 6.32 -13.43
N TYR A 86 -6.39 6.17 -12.37
CA TYR A 86 -5.61 7.27 -11.76
C TYR A 86 -4.10 7.05 -11.81
N CYS A 87 -3.66 5.84 -12.17
CA CYS A 87 -2.24 5.54 -12.37
C CYS A 87 -2.08 4.38 -13.34
N ASP A 88 -1.34 4.60 -14.43
CA ASP A 88 -1.05 3.59 -15.45
C ASP A 88 0.20 2.75 -15.13
N ASN A 89 0.96 3.13 -14.10
CA ASN A 89 2.21 2.47 -13.73
C ASN A 89 2.22 2.10 -12.24
N ILE A 90 1.73 0.91 -11.94
CA ILE A 90 1.61 0.38 -10.58
C ILE A 90 2.52 -0.84 -10.43
N VAL A 91 3.44 -0.78 -9.49
CA VAL A 91 4.39 -1.86 -9.18
C VAL A 91 4.15 -2.34 -7.75
N CYS A 92 4.03 -3.65 -7.58
CA CYS A 92 3.88 -4.26 -6.26
C CYS A 92 5.09 -5.14 -5.92
N TYR A 93 5.60 -4.98 -4.71
CA TYR A 93 6.58 -5.86 -4.07
C TYR A 93 5.91 -6.55 -2.89
N TYR A 94 6.09 -7.84 -2.76
CA TYR A 94 5.62 -8.61 -1.61
C TYR A 94 6.49 -9.84 -1.39
N SER A 95 6.34 -10.51 -0.26
CA SER A 95 7.22 -11.59 0.16
C SER A 95 6.50 -12.94 0.15
N ASP A 96 7.28 -14.00 0.00
CA ASP A 96 6.78 -15.38 0.11
C ASP A 96 6.64 -15.87 1.56
N ASN A 97 7.13 -15.09 2.55
CA ASN A 97 7.14 -15.47 3.97
C ASN A 97 6.79 -14.34 4.93
N ASP A 98 5.94 -13.41 4.52
CA ASP A 98 5.48 -12.31 5.38
C ASP A 98 4.76 -12.87 6.62
N PRO A 99 5.21 -12.52 7.86
CA PRO A 99 4.61 -13.05 9.08
C PRO A 99 3.25 -12.42 9.41
N TYR A 100 2.89 -11.30 8.80
CA TYR A 100 1.67 -10.55 9.06
C TYR A 100 0.63 -10.72 7.96
N VAL A 101 1.03 -10.58 6.71
CA VAL A 101 0.16 -10.67 5.55
C VAL A 101 0.42 -11.97 4.80
N LYS A 102 -0.57 -12.85 4.74
CA LYS A 102 -0.42 -14.12 4.01
C LYS A 102 -0.13 -13.86 2.54
N PHE A 103 0.75 -14.67 1.97
CA PHE A 103 1.16 -14.59 0.56
C PHE A 103 -0.02 -14.45 -0.40
N GLU A 104 -1.08 -15.23 -0.20
CA GLU A 104 -2.25 -15.22 -1.07
C GLU A 104 -3.01 -13.88 -1.01
N VAL A 105 -3.00 -13.21 0.14
CA VAL A 105 -3.65 -11.90 0.34
C VAL A 105 -2.88 -10.80 -0.38
N GLU A 106 -1.55 -10.79 -0.25
CA GLU A 106 -0.69 -9.85 -0.98
C GLU A 106 -0.76 -10.09 -2.49
N GLN A 107 -0.74 -11.36 -2.90
CA GLN A 107 -0.84 -11.76 -4.31
C GLN A 107 -2.17 -11.32 -4.91
N GLU A 108 -3.30 -11.56 -4.23
CA GLU A 108 -4.62 -11.11 -4.69
C GLU A 108 -4.66 -9.59 -4.88
N PHE A 109 -4.17 -8.84 -3.89
CA PHE A 109 -4.07 -7.39 -3.99
C PHE A 109 -3.25 -6.94 -5.19
N ALA A 110 -2.06 -7.51 -5.35
CA ALA A 110 -1.17 -7.18 -6.48
C ALA A 110 -1.77 -7.58 -7.82
N ASP A 111 -2.41 -8.73 -7.93
CA ASP A 111 -3.02 -9.23 -9.17
C ASP A 111 -4.16 -8.33 -9.67
N VAL A 112 -4.90 -7.74 -8.74
CA VAL A 112 -6.01 -6.83 -9.09
C VAL A 112 -5.52 -5.50 -9.66
N ILE A 113 -4.44 -4.93 -9.12
CA ILE A 113 -4.07 -3.54 -9.40
C ILE A 113 -2.78 -3.35 -10.18
N SER A 114 -1.80 -4.24 -10.05
CA SER A 114 -0.46 -3.97 -10.57
C SER A 114 -0.30 -4.24 -12.06
N ASN A 115 0.63 -3.50 -12.67
CA ASN A 115 1.16 -3.78 -14.01
C ASN A 115 2.37 -4.72 -13.93
N ARG A 116 3.14 -4.62 -12.84
CA ARG A 116 4.31 -5.43 -12.53
C ARG A 116 4.32 -5.80 -11.07
N LYS A 117 4.74 -7.02 -10.77
CA LYS A 117 4.87 -7.52 -9.40
C LYS A 117 6.18 -8.28 -9.23
N TYR A 118 6.76 -8.15 -8.04
CA TYR A 118 8.00 -8.81 -7.65
C TYR A 118 7.81 -9.51 -6.32
N ILE A 119 8.13 -10.79 -6.30
CA ILE A 119 8.13 -11.61 -5.08
C ILE A 119 9.55 -11.59 -4.52
N ILE A 120 9.68 -11.18 -3.28
CA ILE A 120 10.95 -11.14 -2.54
C ILE A 120 11.05 -12.43 -1.73
N GLU A 121 11.98 -13.28 -2.11
CA GLU A 121 12.22 -14.54 -1.42
C GLU A 121 12.76 -14.28 0.00
N ASN A 122 12.10 -14.85 1.00
CA ASN A 122 12.41 -14.69 2.43
C ASN A 122 12.44 -13.22 2.90
N GLY A 123 11.65 -12.34 2.27
CA GLY A 123 11.66 -10.91 2.55
C GLY A 123 10.96 -10.50 3.85
N GLY A 124 10.23 -11.41 4.50
CA GLY A 124 9.38 -11.07 5.66
C GLY A 124 8.38 -9.97 5.30
N HIS A 125 8.13 -9.03 6.20
CA HIS A 125 7.27 -7.87 5.93
C HIS A 125 8.01 -6.70 5.24
N ILE A 126 9.18 -6.97 4.67
CA ILE A 126 10.07 -6.00 4.01
C ILE A 126 10.19 -4.71 4.86
N ASN A 127 10.50 -4.88 6.13
CA ASN A 127 10.65 -3.82 7.13
C ASN A 127 11.94 -4.02 7.95
N GLU A 128 12.20 -3.13 8.91
CA GLU A 128 13.39 -3.18 9.74
C GLU A 128 13.51 -4.51 10.51
N GLU A 129 12.40 -5.05 11.03
CA GLU A 129 12.38 -6.35 11.73
C GLU A 129 12.83 -7.51 10.82
N SER A 130 12.55 -7.41 9.52
CA SER A 130 12.97 -8.36 8.49
C SER A 130 14.37 -8.08 7.95
N GLY A 131 15.09 -7.09 8.51
CA GLY A 131 16.43 -6.70 8.09
C GLY A 131 16.49 -5.63 6.97
N TYR A 132 15.36 -5.10 6.55
CA TYR A 132 15.28 -4.05 5.52
C TYR A 132 15.35 -2.65 6.15
N VAL A 133 16.55 -2.23 6.56
CA VAL A 133 16.83 -0.81 6.89
C VAL A 133 16.95 0.05 5.64
N THR A 134 17.18 -0.57 4.49
CA THR A 134 17.12 0.00 3.14
C THR A 134 16.47 -1.01 2.20
N PHE A 135 15.72 -0.52 1.22
CA PHE A 135 15.14 -1.37 0.17
C PHE A 135 15.54 -0.82 -1.21
N GLY A 136 16.78 -1.14 -1.61
CA GLY A 136 17.39 -0.63 -2.83
C GLY A 136 16.70 -1.07 -4.13
N GLU A 137 15.96 -2.16 -4.12
CA GLU A 137 15.24 -2.70 -5.27
C GLU A 137 14.23 -1.71 -5.85
N ILE A 138 13.61 -0.87 -5.01
CA ILE A 138 12.64 0.12 -5.48
C ILE A 138 13.29 1.31 -6.19
N LEU A 139 14.59 1.54 -6.03
CA LEU A 139 15.27 2.68 -6.66
C LEU A 139 15.20 2.64 -8.18
N LYS A 140 15.18 1.45 -8.78
CA LYS A 140 15.00 1.26 -10.24
C LYS A 140 13.62 1.70 -10.72
N GLU A 141 12.67 1.88 -9.81
CA GLU A 141 11.30 2.27 -10.11
C GLU A 141 11.06 3.77 -9.92
N VAL A 142 11.97 4.49 -9.28
CA VAL A 142 11.76 5.90 -8.88
C VAL A 142 12.03 6.90 -10.02
N ASP A 143 12.64 6.48 -11.13
CA ASP A 143 12.99 7.33 -12.27
C ASP A 143 11.79 7.81 -13.10
#